data_9c797542ec9a187d2baf45dd8afb5ba1
#
_entry.id   9c797542ec9a187d2baf45dd8afb5ba1
#
_cell.length_a   1.000
_cell.length_b   1.000
_cell.length_c   1.000
_cell.angle_alpha   90.00
_cell.angle_beta   90.00
_cell.angle_gamma   90.00
#
_symmetry.space_group_name_H-M   'P 1'
#
loop_
_entity.id
_entity.type
_entity.pdbx_description
1 polymer ?
#
loop_
_entity_poly.entity_id
_entity_poly.type
_entity_poly.pdbx_seq_one_letter_code
_entity_poly.pdbx_strand_id
1 'polypeptide(L)'
;MSALRLGWFKVHRPLEFYAAFLSVAPGGFEAEICCAGKKAVSDYIADIEARTRDKTVAKKETDMIPSLQLVNEAYARGIKFLKPSLTKSHSTRFLPEDGAIRVPFNSMAGLGDSAANAIYEACSQGEILSVEDLRTKAEIGKGVIEIMRRNGVFEDVSETNQLDLFGSTVSADTSPAPEQKKKPAKKADPEDDAKDDQISMF
;
A
#
# COMPACT_ATOMS: atom_id res chain seq x y z
N MET A 1 -34.73 7.52 -17.48
CA MET A 1 -33.73 8.28 -18.29
C MET A 1 -32.31 8.08 -17.83
N SER A 2 -32.00 8.06 -16.52
CA SER A 2 -30.61 7.92 -16.02
C SER A 2 -29.97 6.58 -16.34
N ALA A 3 -30.68 5.46 -16.23
CA ALA A 3 -30.14 4.12 -16.48
C ALA A 3 -29.69 3.93 -17.94
N LEU A 4 -30.45 4.44 -18.91
CA LEU A 4 -30.05 4.37 -20.31
C LEU A 4 -28.80 5.19 -20.61
N ARG A 5 -28.64 6.36 -19.98
CA ARG A 5 -27.43 7.18 -20.12
C ARG A 5 -26.22 6.48 -19.53
N LEU A 6 -26.33 5.89 -18.33
CA LEU A 6 -25.26 5.13 -17.70
C LEU A 6 -24.87 3.91 -18.55
N GLY A 7 -25.85 3.18 -19.10
CA GLY A 7 -25.60 2.06 -20.00
C GLY A 7 -24.86 2.51 -21.28
N TRP A 8 -25.27 3.65 -21.86
CA TRP A 8 -24.61 4.23 -23.02
C TRP A 8 -23.11 4.55 -22.70
N PHE A 9 -22.82 5.22 -21.57
CA PHE A 9 -21.43 5.50 -21.15
C PHE A 9 -20.63 4.24 -20.94
N LYS A 10 -21.21 3.22 -20.31
CA LYS A 10 -20.55 1.94 -20.08
C LYS A 10 -20.13 1.23 -21.38
N VAL A 11 -20.89 1.42 -22.47
CA VAL A 11 -20.60 0.81 -23.77
C VAL A 11 -19.63 1.67 -24.59
N HIS A 12 -19.87 2.98 -24.68
CA HIS A 12 -19.16 3.88 -25.60
C HIS A 12 -17.96 4.59 -24.97
N ARG A 13 -17.92 4.72 -23.64
CA ARG A 13 -16.86 5.36 -22.85
C ARG A 13 -16.56 4.54 -21.61
N PRO A 14 -16.16 3.26 -21.79
CA PRO A 14 -15.99 2.35 -20.64
C PRO A 14 -14.93 2.82 -19.65
N LEU A 15 -13.83 3.38 -20.13
CA LEU A 15 -12.74 3.85 -19.27
C LEU A 15 -13.21 4.93 -18.30
N GLU A 16 -13.86 5.96 -18.83
CA GLU A 16 -14.41 7.07 -18.05
C GLU A 16 -15.55 6.62 -17.14
N PHE A 17 -16.37 5.66 -17.61
CA PHE A 17 -17.44 5.08 -16.81
C PHE A 17 -16.89 4.39 -15.57
N TYR A 18 -15.92 3.48 -15.71
CA TYR A 18 -15.34 2.76 -14.56
C TYR A 18 -14.58 3.70 -13.63
N ALA A 19 -13.82 4.65 -14.17
CA ALA A 19 -13.11 5.63 -13.36
C ALA A 19 -14.07 6.49 -12.52
N ALA A 20 -15.13 7.01 -13.12
CA ALA A 20 -16.14 7.81 -12.43
C ALA A 20 -16.92 6.98 -11.39
N PHE A 21 -17.33 5.77 -11.76
CA PHE A 21 -18.10 4.91 -10.87
C PHE A 21 -17.31 4.51 -9.64
N LEU A 22 -16.07 4.07 -9.81
CA LEU A 22 -15.17 3.69 -8.69
C LEU A 22 -14.81 4.89 -7.80
N SER A 23 -14.78 6.11 -8.34
CA SER A 23 -14.52 7.32 -7.55
C SER A 23 -15.66 7.67 -6.59
N VAL A 24 -16.90 7.24 -6.87
CA VAL A 24 -18.07 7.47 -6.02
C VAL A 24 -18.60 6.21 -5.33
N ALA A 25 -18.04 5.05 -5.65
CA ALA A 25 -18.45 3.80 -5.02
C ALA A 25 -18.11 3.80 -3.52
N PRO A 26 -19.05 3.43 -2.66
CA PRO A 26 -18.84 3.43 -1.22
C PRO A 26 -17.90 2.31 -0.80
N GLY A 27 -16.61 2.58 -0.75
CA GLY A 27 -15.59 1.68 -0.23
C GLY A 27 -15.32 0.43 -1.06
N GLY A 28 -14.34 -0.32 -0.68
CA GLY A 28 -14.09 -1.66 -1.20
C GLY A 28 -13.15 -1.78 -2.39
N PHE A 29 -12.44 -0.74 -2.76
CA PHE A 29 -11.31 -0.87 -3.65
C PHE A 29 -10.02 -0.86 -2.83
N GLU A 30 -9.24 -1.93 -2.92
CA GLU A 30 -7.89 -2.00 -2.34
C GLU A 30 -6.86 -2.09 -3.47
N ALA A 31 -5.97 -1.11 -3.53
CA ALA A 31 -4.99 -0.97 -4.61
C ALA A 31 -4.10 -2.21 -4.74
N GLU A 32 -3.68 -2.79 -3.62
CA GLU A 32 -2.79 -3.96 -3.57
C GLU A 32 -3.41 -5.17 -4.31
N ILE A 33 -4.70 -5.43 -4.08
CA ILE A 33 -5.41 -6.55 -4.70
C ILE A 33 -5.82 -6.20 -6.13
N CYS A 34 -6.43 -5.03 -6.30
CA CYS A 34 -7.02 -4.63 -7.57
C CYS A 34 -5.99 -4.38 -8.66
N CYS A 35 -4.79 -3.89 -8.33
CA CYS A 35 -3.72 -3.68 -9.30
C CYS A 35 -2.90 -4.94 -9.59
N ALA A 36 -3.06 -6.02 -8.81
CA ALA A 36 -2.36 -7.29 -9.02
C ALA A 36 -2.89 -8.09 -10.24
N GLY A 37 -4.02 -7.67 -10.82
CA GLY A 37 -4.57 -8.23 -12.04
C GLY A 37 -5.84 -9.04 -11.86
N LYS A 38 -6.45 -9.41 -12.99
CA LYS A 38 -7.75 -10.09 -13.03
C LYS A 38 -7.81 -11.35 -12.18
N LYS A 39 -6.75 -12.17 -12.22
CA LYS A 39 -6.73 -13.45 -11.49
C LYS A 39 -6.76 -13.19 -9.98
N ALA A 40 -5.94 -12.28 -9.49
CA ALA A 40 -5.89 -11.93 -8.06
C ALA A 40 -7.24 -11.45 -7.54
N VAL A 41 -7.93 -10.61 -8.31
CA VAL A 41 -9.28 -10.12 -7.96
C VAL A 41 -10.30 -11.27 -7.95
N SER A 42 -10.27 -12.17 -8.94
CA SER A 42 -11.18 -13.32 -8.99
C SER A 42 -10.95 -14.30 -7.84
N ASP A 43 -9.70 -14.59 -7.53
CA ASP A 43 -9.32 -15.48 -6.44
C ASP A 43 -9.74 -14.90 -5.08
N TYR A 44 -9.59 -13.58 -4.91
CA TYR A 44 -10.00 -12.87 -3.70
C TYR A 44 -11.52 -12.85 -3.51
N ILE A 45 -12.30 -12.63 -4.60
CA ILE A 45 -13.77 -12.74 -4.55
C ILE A 45 -14.19 -14.15 -4.13
N ALA A 46 -13.59 -15.18 -4.74
CA ALA A 46 -13.90 -16.58 -4.41
C ALA A 46 -13.57 -16.93 -2.94
N ASP A 47 -12.47 -16.39 -2.41
CA ASP A 47 -12.10 -16.56 -1.01
C ASP A 47 -13.11 -15.91 -0.06
N ILE A 48 -13.52 -14.66 -0.32
CA ILE A 48 -14.57 -13.98 0.46
C ILE A 48 -15.88 -14.76 0.42
N GLU A 49 -16.30 -15.21 -0.76
CA GLU A 49 -17.53 -15.99 -0.93
C GLU A 49 -17.48 -17.33 -0.17
N ALA A 50 -16.34 -18.03 -0.20
CA ALA A 50 -16.13 -19.26 0.56
C ALA A 50 -16.23 -19.00 2.07
N ARG A 51 -15.51 -17.99 2.59
CA ARG A 51 -15.55 -17.62 4.02
C ARG A 51 -16.92 -17.07 4.45
N THR A 52 -17.69 -16.49 3.52
CA THR A 52 -19.06 -16.02 3.81
C THR A 52 -19.99 -17.19 4.10
N ARG A 53 -19.83 -18.35 3.43
CA ARG A 53 -20.59 -19.58 3.72
C ARG A 53 -20.31 -20.08 5.13
N ASP A 54 -19.08 -19.94 5.61
CA ASP A 54 -18.64 -20.33 6.95
C ASP A 54 -18.93 -19.29 8.03
N LYS A 55 -19.58 -18.16 7.67
CA LYS A 55 -19.91 -17.02 8.57
C LYS A 55 -18.68 -16.41 9.28
N THR A 56 -17.51 -16.49 8.68
CA THR A 56 -16.24 -16.01 9.24
C THR A 56 -15.77 -14.68 8.64
N VAL A 57 -16.57 -14.08 7.73
CA VAL A 57 -16.21 -12.85 7.01
C VAL A 57 -16.64 -11.61 7.75
N ALA A 58 -15.78 -10.60 7.82
CA ALA A 58 -16.13 -9.28 8.29
C ALA A 58 -17.10 -8.59 7.33
N LYS A 59 -18.07 -7.83 7.85
CA LYS A 59 -19.04 -7.08 7.06
C LYS A 59 -18.34 -6.21 6.02
N LYS A 60 -17.21 -5.59 6.36
CA LYS A 60 -16.41 -4.76 5.45
C LYS A 60 -16.00 -5.52 4.19
N GLU A 61 -15.55 -6.77 4.31
CA GLU A 61 -15.13 -7.59 3.17
C GLU A 61 -16.33 -7.95 2.28
N THR A 62 -17.48 -8.25 2.88
CA THR A 62 -18.72 -8.51 2.11
C THR A 62 -19.17 -7.25 1.34
N ASP A 63 -19.04 -6.07 1.94
CA ASP A 63 -19.39 -4.80 1.31
C ASP A 63 -18.43 -4.43 0.14
N MET A 64 -17.24 -5.07 0.06
CA MET A 64 -16.29 -4.89 -1.05
C MET A 64 -16.67 -5.68 -2.31
N ILE A 65 -17.43 -6.76 -2.20
CA ILE A 65 -17.72 -7.66 -3.34
C ILE A 65 -18.25 -6.92 -4.57
N PRO A 66 -19.23 -5.99 -4.48
CA PRO A 66 -19.74 -5.29 -5.66
C PRO A 66 -18.66 -4.49 -6.40
N SER A 67 -17.76 -3.84 -5.66
CA SER A 67 -16.64 -3.09 -6.24
C SER A 67 -15.62 -4.01 -6.90
N LEU A 68 -15.29 -5.13 -6.28
CA LEU A 68 -14.40 -6.15 -6.84
C LEU A 68 -14.98 -6.80 -8.11
N GLN A 69 -16.28 -7.07 -8.14
CA GLN A 69 -16.97 -7.57 -9.34
C GLN A 69 -16.88 -6.57 -10.49
N LEU A 70 -17.03 -5.26 -10.19
CA LEU A 70 -16.90 -4.21 -11.20
C LEU A 70 -15.45 -4.11 -11.73
N VAL A 71 -14.46 -4.24 -10.85
CA VAL A 71 -13.04 -4.31 -11.23
C VAL A 71 -12.76 -5.53 -12.12
N ASN A 72 -13.32 -6.70 -11.77
CA ASN A 72 -13.19 -7.91 -12.57
C ASN A 72 -13.84 -7.77 -13.96
N GLU A 73 -14.99 -7.08 -14.03
CA GLU A 73 -15.65 -6.74 -15.31
C GLU A 73 -14.77 -5.79 -16.16
N ALA A 74 -14.17 -4.77 -15.54
CA ALA A 74 -13.26 -3.85 -16.23
C ALA A 74 -12.07 -4.60 -16.83
N TYR A 75 -11.45 -5.52 -16.07
CA TYR A 75 -10.41 -6.40 -16.58
C TYR A 75 -10.88 -7.29 -17.74
N ALA A 76 -12.11 -7.81 -17.69
CA ALA A 76 -12.66 -8.60 -18.78
C ALA A 76 -12.84 -7.80 -20.07
N ARG A 77 -12.97 -6.47 -19.98
CA ARG A 77 -13.00 -5.53 -21.10
C ARG A 77 -11.62 -5.04 -21.54
N GLY A 78 -10.54 -5.56 -20.95
CA GLY A 78 -9.17 -5.19 -21.28
C GLY A 78 -8.65 -3.93 -20.56
N ILE A 79 -9.43 -3.32 -19.67
CA ILE A 79 -9.03 -2.15 -18.89
C ILE A 79 -8.13 -2.61 -17.74
N LYS A 80 -6.95 -2.01 -17.61
CA LYS A 80 -5.98 -2.28 -16.55
C LYS A 80 -6.04 -1.21 -15.47
N PHE A 81 -5.65 -1.58 -14.25
CA PHE A 81 -5.47 -0.64 -13.15
C PHE A 81 -3.98 -0.42 -12.91
N LEU A 82 -3.59 0.85 -12.85
CA LEU A 82 -2.21 1.27 -12.62
C LEU A 82 -2.01 1.63 -11.15
N LYS A 83 -0.91 1.20 -10.57
CA LYS A 83 -0.54 1.50 -9.17
C LYS A 83 -0.57 3.01 -8.90
N PRO A 84 -0.78 3.45 -7.64
CA PRO A 84 -0.66 4.86 -7.29
C PRO A 84 0.71 5.42 -7.65
N SER A 85 0.75 6.67 -8.10
CA SER A 85 1.98 7.39 -8.46
C SER A 85 1.95 8.78 -7.88
N LEU A 86 3.08 9.27 -7.35
CA LEU A 86 3.18 10.61 -6.75
C LEU A 86 2.86 11.71 -7.75
N THR A 87 3.21 11.52 -9.02
CA THR A 87 3.06 12.55 -10.06
C THR A 87 1.71 12.51 -10.78
N LYS A 88 1.02 11.36 -10.77
CA LYS A 88 -0.16 11.15 -11.63
C LYS A 88 -1.44 10.83 -10.88
N SER A 89 -1.37 10.35 -9.64
CA SER A 89 -2.54 9.97 -8.88
C SER A 89 -3.21 11.16 -8.21
N HIS A 90 -4.53 11.14 -8.16
CA HIS A 90 -5.34 12.06 -7.37
C HIS A 90 -5.53 11.52 -5.95
N SER A 91 -5.93 12.37 -5.01
CA SER A 91 -6.22 11.94 -3.63
C SER A 91 -7.32 10.87 -3.55
N THR A 92 -8.46 11.08 -4.23
CA THR A 92 -9.68 10.26 -4.11
C THR A 92 -10.29 9.83 -5.43
N ARG A 93 -9.82 10.36 -6.58
CA ARG A 93 -10.44 10.09 -7.89
C ARG A 93 -9.60 9.13 -8.71
N PHE A 94 -10.26 8.17 -9.32
CA PHE A 94 -9.69 7.33 -10.36
C PHE A 94 -9.55 8.14 -11.65
N LEU A 95 -8.40 8.10 -12.29
CA LEU A 95 -8.11 8.88 -13.49
C LEU A 95 -7.89 7.98 -14.70
N PRO A 96 -8.54 8.25 -15.84
CA PRO A 96 -8.23 7.59 -17.10
C PRO A 96 -6.80 7.97 -17.55
N GLU A 97 -5.99 6.98 -17.91
CA GLU A 97 -4.62 7.17 -18.40
C GLU A 97 -4.27 6.11 -19.45
N ASP A 98 -4.08 6.51 -20.69
CA ASP A 98 -3.60 5.66 -21.80
C ASP A 98 -4.26 4.27 -21.93
N GLY A 99 -5.59 4.23 -21.83
CA GLY A 99 -6.35 2.97 -21.91
C GLY A 99 -6.39 2.16 -20.62
N ALA A 100 -5.86 2.69 -19.54
CA ALA A 100 -5.88 2.14 -18.19
C ALA A 100 -6.50 3.13 -17.19
N ILE A 101 -6.66 2.73 -15.95
CA ILE A 101 -7.17 3.58 -14.87
C ILE A 101 -6.09 3.71 -13.81
N ARG A 102 -5.64 4.93 -13.54
CA ARG A 102 -4.77 5.25 -12.43
C ARG A 102 -5.57 5.29 -11.13
N VAL A 103 -5.12 4.53 -10.13
CA VAL A 103 -5.79 4.49 -8.84
C VAL A 103 -5.40 5.66 -7.94
N PRO A 104 -6.32 6.16 -7.10
CA PRO A 104 -6.06 7.26 -6.17
C PRO A 104 -5.29 6.80 -4.92
N PHE A 105 -4.79 7.77 -4.15
CA PHE A 105 -4.06 7.47 -2.91
C PHE A 105 -4.94 6.83 -1.83
N ASN A 106 -6.20 7.26 -1.69
CA ASN A 106 -7.12 6.69 -0.70
C ASN A 106 -7.53 5.24 -0.96
N SER A 107 -7.18 4.68 -2.12
CA SER A 107 -7.39 3.26 -2.44
C SER A 107 -6.40 2.32 -1.76
N MET A 108 -5.35 2.84 -1.14
CA MET A 108 -4.39 2.06 -0.38
C MET A 108 -4.98 1.70 0.99
N ALA A 109 -5.01 0.41 1.33
CA ALA A 109 -5.56 -0.07 2.58
C ALA A 109 -4.86 0.57 3.79
N GLY A 110 -5.64 1.19 4.67
CA GLY A 110 -5.14 1.90 5.85
C GLY A 110 -4.76 3.37 5.64
N LEU A 111 -4.91 3.90 4.43
CA LEU A 111 -4.70 5.31 4.13
C LEU A 111 -6.06 6.03 4.08
N GLY A 112 -6.29 6.96 5.00
CA GLY A 112 -7.52 7.75 5.05
C GLY A 112 -7.51 8.93 4.08
N ASP A 113 -8.70 9.47 3.78
CA ASP A 113 -8.87 10.60 2.84
C ASP A 113 -8.07 11.84 3.25
N SER A 114 -7.92 12.10 4.55
CA SER A 114 -7.12 13.22 5.06
C SER A 114 -5.65 13.10 4.66
N ALA A 115 -5.05 11.93 4.87
CA ALA A 115 -3.66 11.68 4.48
C ALA A 115 -3.50 11.67 2.95
N ALA A 116 -4.47 11.10 2.22
CA ALA A 116 -4.47 11.12 0.76
C ALA A 116 -4.51 12.54 0.19
N ASN A 117 -5.30 13.42 0.80
CA ASN A 117 -5.36 14.83 0.41
C ASN A 117 -4.05 15.56 0.74
N ALA A 118 -3.47 15.35 1.92
CA ALA A 118 -2.19 15.95 2.30
C ALA A 118 -1.06 15.54 1.34
N ILE A 119 -1.00 14.27 0.95
CA ILE A 119 -0.05 13.77 -0.05
C ILE A 119 -0.27 14.45 -1.40
N TYR A 120 -1.51 14.52 -1.85
CA TYR A 120 -1.87 15.12 -3.13
C TYR A 120 -1.52 16.62 -3.16
N GLU A 121 -1.80 17.36 -2.10
CA GLU A 121 -1.45 18.76 -1.95
C GLU A 121 0.06 18.97 -1.96
N ALA A 122 0.83 18.18 -1.21
CA ALA A 122 2.27 18.23 -1.20
C ALA A 122 2.87 17.97 -2.59
N CYS A 123 2.36 16.99 -3.33
CA CYS A 123 2.78 16.71 -4.70
C CYS A 123 2.38 17.83 -5.68
N SER A 124 1.28 18.53 -5.43
CA SER A 124 0.80 19.62 -6.27
C SER A 124 1.58 20.93 -6.07
N GLN A 125 2.18 21.12 -4.89
CA GLN A 125 2.97 22.32 -4.53
C GLN A 125 4.39 22.30 -5.09
N GLY A 126 4.89 21.15 -5.53
CA GLY A 126 6.23 21.03 -6.10
C GLY A 126 6.67 19.58 -6.26
N GLU A 127 7.82 19.42 -6.88
CA GLU A 127 8.43 18.12 -7.08
C GLU A 127 8.85 17.50 -5.74
N ILE A 128 8.56 16.21 -5.57
CA ILE A 128 8.97 15.43 -4.41
C ILE A 128 10.28 14.73 -4.78
N LEU A 129 11.36 15.16 -4.15
CA LEU A 129 12.71 14.66 -4.44
C LEU A 129 13.04 13.37 -3.70
N SER A 130 12.41 13.16 -2.53
CA SER A 130 12.65 11.98 -1.71
C SER A 130 11.45 11.62 -0.83
N VAL A 131 11.49 10.42 -0.25
CA VAL A 131 10.49 9.97 0.73
C VAL A 131 10.47 10.89 1.96
N GLU A 132 11.64 11.37 2.39
CA GLU A 132 11.77 12.26 3.53
C GLU A 132 11.20 13.67 3.25
N ASP A 133 11.39 14.16 2.03
CA ASP A 133 10.80 15.42 1.54
C ASP A 133 9.27 15.32 1.54
N LEU A 134 8.70 14.23 1.00
CA LEU A 134 7.26 13.99 1.04
C LEU A 134 6.73 13.96 2.48
N ARG A 135 7.42 13.24 3.37
CA ARG A 135 7.02 13.14 4.77
C ARG A 135 6.94 14.51 5.45
N THR A 136 7.90 15.38 5.16
CA THR A 136 7.97 16.73 5.73
C THR A 136 6.89 17.63 5.14
N LYS A 137 6.72 17.64 3.81
CA LYS A 137 5.75 18.49 3.10
C LYS A 137 4.30 18.10 3.38
N ALA A 138 4.00 16.79 3.41
CA ALA A 138 2.66 16.27 3.66
C ALA A 138 2.35 16.06 5.15
N GLU A 139 3.30 16.27 6.04
CA GLU A 139 3.18 16.07 7.51
C GLU A 139 2.64 14.67 7.87
N ILE A 140 3.05 13.64 7.11
CA ILE A 140 2.56 12.28 7.27
C ILE A 140 3.47 11.42 8.17
N GLY A 141 2.83 10.49 8.90
CA GLY A 141 3.53 9.57 9.79
C GLY A 141 4.26 8.45 9.07
N LYS A 142 5.19 7.79 9.78
CA LYS A 142 5.95 6.63 9.26
C LYS A 142 5.03 5.49 8.77
N GLY A 143 3.89 5.26 9.43
CA GLY A 143 2.93 4.24 9.03
C GLY A 143 2.35 4.48 7.63
N VAL A 144 2.07 5.74 7.28
CA VAL A 144 1.58 6.12 5.95
C VAL A 144 2.66 5.87 4.88
N ILE A 145 3.91 6.23 5.16
CA ILE A 145 5.04 5.96 4.27
C ILE A 145 5.18 4.45 4.01
N GLU A 146 5.03 3.63 5.05
CA GLU A 146 5.12 2.18 4.92
C GLU A 146 3.99 1.60 4.05
N ILE A 147 2.76 2.12 4.19
CA ILE A 147 1.63 1.76 3.33
C ILE A 147 1.95 2.12 1.86
N MET A 148 2.47 3.32 1.60
CA MET A 148 2.84 3.77 0.26
C MET A 148 3.98 2.91 -0.33
N ARG A 149 4.99 2.57 0.48
CA ARG A 149 6.09 1.70 0.06
C ARG A 149 5.59 0.31 -0.35
N ARG A 150 4.72 -0.31 0.44
CA ARG A 150 4.10 -1.60 0.14
C ARG A 150 3.30 -1.59 -1.16
N ASN A 151 2.67 -0.47 -1.49
CA ASN A 151 1.95 -0.28 -2.75
C ASN A 151 2.84 0.12 -3.94
N GLY A 152 4.17 0.21 -3.75
CA GLY A 152 5.12 0.50 -4.82
C GLY A 152 5.11 1.95 -5.32
N VAL A 153 4.68 2.90 -4.47
CA VAL A 153 4.58 4.32 -4.84
C VAL A 153 5.97 4.97 -5.01
N PHE A 154 6.99 4.42 -4.36
CA PHE A 154 8.36 4.95 -4.31
C PHE A 154 9.35 4.18 -5.20
N GLU A 155 8.88 3.43 -6.20
CA GLU A 155 9.79 2.66 -7.08
C GLU A 155 10.80 3.57 -7.80
N ASP A 156 10.42 4.83 -8.06
CA ASP A 156 11.25 5.81 -8.78
C ASP A 156 11.78 6.96 -7.89
N VAL A 157 11.69 6.86 -6.56
CA VAL A 157 11.99 7.97 -5.64
C VAL A 157 13.06 7.57 -4.63
N SER A 158 14.07 8.44 -4.44
CA SER A 158 15.13 8.23 -3.45
C SER A 158 14.60 8.29 -2.01
N GLU A 159 15.22 7.52 -1.11
CA GLU A 159 14.85 7.50 0.32
C GLU A 159 15.18 8.84 1.01
N THR A 160 16.32 9.44 0.69
CA THR A 160 16.82 10.65 1.34
C THR A 160 17.19 11.74 0.33
N ASN A 161 17.15 13.01 0.78
CA ASN A 161 17.62 14.18 0.01
C ASN A 161 19.16 14.25 -0.13
N GLN A 162 19.90 13.32 0.46
CA GLN A 162 21.34 13.29 0.27
C GLN A 162 21.63 12.85 -1.16
N LEU A 163 22.13 13.79 -1.96
CA LEU A 163 22.82 13.48 -3.19
C LEU A 163 23.97 12.56 -2.82
N ASP A 164 23.90 11.32 -3.26
CA ASP A 164 24.97 10.34 -3.10
C ASP A 164 26.14 10.76 -4.02
N LEU A 165 26.89 11.77 -3.54
CA LEU A 165 28.05 12.34 -4.27
C LEU A 165 29.17 11.29 -4.44
N PHE A 166 29.02 10.12 -3.80
CA PHE A 166 30.00 9.03 -3.83
C PHE A 166 29.45 7.71 -4.41
N GLY A 167 28.19 7.67 -4.90
CA GLY A 167 27.52 6.45 -5.38
C GLY A 167 27.77 6.07 -6.83
N SER A 168 28.70 6.72 -7.52
CA SER A 168 29.00 6.42 -8.94
C SER A 168 30.43 5.92 -9.17
N THR A 169 30.87 4.91 -8.42
CA THR A 169 31.98 4.07 -8.91
C THR A 169 32.07 2.79 -8.07
N VAL A 170 32.09 1.72 -8.82
CA VAL A 170 32.57 0.36 -8.52
C VAL A 170 31.48 -0.71 -8.46
N SER A 171 31.15 -1.14 -9.67
CA SER A 171 30.94 -2.56 -9.93
C SER A 171 32.34 -3.19 -10.05
N ALA A 172 32.74 -4.01 -9.10
CA ALA A 172 33.68 -5.08 -9.33
C ALA A 172 33.75 -5.98 -8.08
N ASP A 173 33.26 -7.18 -8.24
CA ASP A 173 33.79 -8.44 -7.75
C ASP A 173 34.90 -8.39 -6.69
N THR A 174 34.66 -8.96 -5.53
CA THR A 174 35.54 -9.93 -4.89
C THR A 174 34.96 -10.39 -3.56
N SER A 175 34.46 -11.61 -3.50
CA SER A 175 34.49 -12.40 -2.27
C SER A 175 35.96 -12.66 -1.88
N PRO A 176 36.31 -12.70 -0.60
CA PRO A 176 36.41 -14.00 0.03
C PRO A 176 35.92 -14.07 1.48
N ALA A 177 35.62 -15.29 1.87
CA ALA A 177 35.20 -15.81 3.15
C ALA A 177 36.38 -15.88 4.16
N PRO A 178 36.25 -16.58 5.30
CA PRO A 178 36.07 -16.01 6.63
C PRO A 178 37.29 -16.25 7.53
N GLU A 179 37.51 -15.44 8.53
CA GLU A 179 38.43 -15.81 9.63
C GLU A 179 37.80 -15.65 11.00
N GLN A 180 37.95 -16.75 11.71
CA GLN A 180 37.55 -17.06 13.08
C GLN A 180 38.51 -16.48 14.09
N LYS A 181 38.02 -16.46 15.36
CA LYS A 181 38.71 -16.49 16.67
C LYS A 181 39.00 -15.11 17.28
N LYS A 182 38.66 -14.85 18.56
CA LYS A 182 38.82 -15.63 19.80
C LYS A 182 38.03 -15.02 20.95
N LYS A 183 37.36 -15.83 21.76
CA LYS A 183 37.15 -15.58 23.21
C LYS A 183 38.46 -15.74 23.97
N PRO A 184 38.62 -15.09 25.14
CA PRO A 184 38.62 -15.81 26.41
C PRO A 184 37.85 -15.06 27.49
N ALA A 185 37.01 -15.71 28.24
CA ALA A 185 37.20 -16.56 29.42
C ALA A 185 37.44 -15.79 30.74
N LYS A 186 36.41 -15.83 31.62
CA LYS A 186 36.40 -16.29 33.00
C LYS A 186 37.15 -15.54 34.10
N LYS A 187 36.40 -15.16 35.12
CA LYS A 187 36.63 -15.33 36.57
C LYS A 187 35.31 -14.91 37.23
N ALA A 188 34.55 -15.75 37.84
CA ALA A 188 34.57 -16.55 39.06
C ALA A 188 34.55 -15.70 40.34
N ASP A 189 33.40 -15.71 40.95
CA ASP A 189 32.99 -15.89 42.35
C ASP A 189 33.92 -15.40 43.47
N PRO A 190 33.49 -15.25 44.77
CA PRO A 190 32.37 -15.90 45.43
C PRO A 190 31.61 -15.08 46.51
N GLU A 191 30.48 -15.70 46.96
CA GLU A 191 29.95 -15.83 48.33
C GLU A 191 29.79 -14.58 49.22
N ASP A 192 28.67 -14.36 49.80
CA ASP A 192 28.30 -14.84 51.15
C ASP A 192 26.91 -14.43 51.57
N ASP A 193 26.22 -15.40 52.07
CA ASP A 193 25.43 -15.54 53.29
C ASP A 193 24.18 -14.67 53.57
N ALA A 194 23.14 -15.38 53.58
CA ALA A 194 22.36 -15.85 54.77
C ALA A 194 21.34 -14.95 55.39
N LYS A 195 20.25 -15.67 55.60
CA LYS A 195 19.26 -15.62 56.70
C LYS A 195 18.04 -14.70 56.50
N ASP A 196 17.01 -15.38 56.41
CA ASP A 196 16.08 -15.97 57.43
C ASP A 196 14.90 -15.09 57.74
N ASP A 197 13.84 -15.85 57.79
CA ASP A 197 12.64 -15.78 58.67
C ASP A 197 11.46 -14.92 58.19
N GLN A 198 10.50 -15.67 57.83
CA GLN A 198 9.32 -16.18 58.56
C GLN A 198 8.11 -15.23 58.67
N ILE A 199 7.05 -15.85 58.29
CA ILE A 199 5.73 -15.91 59.01
C ILE A 199 4.72 -14.82 58.65
N SER A 200 3.70 -15.28 58.02
CA SER A 200 2.33 -15.58 58.51
C SER A 200 1.26 -14.53 58.34
N MET A 201 0.23 -15.03 57.71
CA MET A 201 -1.22 -14.86 58.03
C MET A 201 -1.75 -13.43 58.20
N PHE A 202 -2.63 -13.03 57.33
CA PHE A 202 -4.09 -13.09 57.51
C PHE A 202 -4.72 -12.90 56.14
#